data_695af8bb772998d3b6dee5157f5ea322
#
_entry.id   695af8bb772998d3b6dee5157f5ea322
#
_cell.length_a   1.000
_cell.length_b   1.000
_cell.length_c   1.000
_cell.angle_alpha   90.00
_cell.angle_beta   90.00
_cell.angle_gamma   90.00
#
_symmetry.space_group_name_H-M   'P 1'
#
loop_
_entity.id
_entity.type
_entity.pdbx_description
1 polymer ?
#
loop_
_entity_poly.entity_id
_entity_poly.type
_entity_poly.pdbx_seq_one_letter_code
_entity_poly.pdbx_strand_id
1 'polypeptide(L)'
;METSERTSSALPRLSKIGANEAKTPKGSARTPLRAVLRETAPRFGSVSVFVAIILEVVVVLGLVALARIVSVRFDALSQLARAQAEAVQQLGRQSTLMAADGETLRGQVADLRAFVASRSAEDVIFLKTVIIKPKIDRPKAREIARLVHKYAALHGQDPDLVLAMIAVESDFNPEAVSNMGATGLMQVMPQWKKVLGIQEPLTDPETSIKYGLQILGFYKSMYKDIETALTAYNRGPGPVDAALMRGRDPTNKYVPRVMKTYEILRALTVGEA
;
A
#
# COMPACT_ATOMS: atom_id res chain seq x y z
N MET A 1 -18.93 39.83 42.44
CA MET A 1 -19.64 40.54 41.36
C MET A 1 -19.89 39.49 40.33
N GLU A 2 -21.04 38.91 40.44
CA GLU A 2 -22.26 39.09 39.62
C GLU A 2 -22.08 38.47 38.26
N THR A 3 -22.87 37.60 37.72
CA THR A 3 -24.20 36.96 37.91
C THR A 3 -24.35 36.07 36.69
N SER A 4 -24.66 34.80 36.83
CA SER A 4 -25.97 34.18 36.67
C SER A 4 -26.71 34.58 35.40
N GLU A 5 -26.93 33.63 34.50
CA GLU A 5 -28.32 33.30 34.08
C GLU A 5 -28.40 31.96 33.33
N ARG A 6 -29.30 31.15 33.86
CA ARG A 6 -29.87 29.97 33.23
C ARG A 6 -30.96 30.40 32.27
N THR A 7 -31.07 29.75 31.13
CA THR A 7 -32.36 29.65 30.46
C THR A 7 -32.62 28.19 30.06
N SER A 8 -33.50 27.61 30.78
CA SER A 8 -34.31 26.46 30.50
C SER A 8 -35.29 26.80 29.36
N SER A 9 -35.43 26.00 28.35
CA SER A 9 -36.60 26.01 27.50
C SER A 9 -37.12 24.61 27.25
N ALA A 10 -38.38 24.49 27.58
CA ALA A 10 -39.19 23.31 27.69
C ALA A 10 -39.56 22.71 26.34
N LEU A 11 -39.73 21.38 26.37
CA LEU A 11 -40.41 20.58 25.35
C LEU A 11 -41.93 20.89 25.31
N PRO A 12 -42.56 21.01 24.18
CA PRO A 12 -44.01 21.00 24.09
C PRO A 12 -44.55 19.57 24.00
N ARG A 13 -45.48 19.27 24.88
CA ARG A 13 -46.37 18.09 24.80
C ARG A 13 -47.27 18.23 23.57
N LEU A 14 -47.35 17.22 22.73
CA LEU A 14 -48.39 17.06 21.74
C LEU A 14 -49.49 16.14 22.27
N SER A 15 -50.68 16.70 22.31
CA SER A 15 -51.94 16.09 22.70
C SER A 15 -52.47 15.19 21.59
N LYS A 16 -53.22 14.22 22.05
CA LYS A 16 -54.15 13.29 21.43
C LYS A 16 -54.84 13.82 20.16
N ILE A 17 -54.79 13.08 19.07
CA ILE A 17 -55.77 13.12 17.99
C ILE A 17 -56.18 11.69 17.64
N GLY A 18 -57.46 11.51 17.67
CA GLY A 18 -58.43 10.56 17.36
C GLY A 18 -58.14 9.31 16.51
N ALA A 19 -58.70 8.25 16.99
CA ALA A 19 -58.92 7.03 16.26
C ALA A 19 -59.81 7.31 15.02
N ASN A 20 -59.33 6.93 13.83
CA ASN A 20 -60.22 6.78 12.70
C ASN A 20 -60.04 5.39 12.10
N GLU A 21 -61.07 4.60 12.24
CA GLU A 21 -61.19 3.28 11.66
C GLU A 21 -61.19 3.41 10.12
N ALA A 22 -60.20 2.84 9.47
CA ALA A 22 -60.22 2.67 8.02
C ALA A 22 -60.27 1.19 7.66
N LYS A 23 -61.38 0.86 7.02
CA LYS A 23 -61.71 -0.43 6.43
C LYS A 23 -60.54 -1.09 5.69
N THR A 24 -60.34 -2.36 5.98
CA THR A 24 -59.53 -3.28 5.21
C THR A 24 -60.09 -3.52 3.80
N PRO A 25 -59.34 -3.33 2.72
CA PRO A 25 -59.66 -3.96 1.45
C PRO A 25 -59.13 -5.38 1.43
N LYS A 26 -59.98 -6.32 1.18
CA LYS A 26 -59.67 -7.71 0.86
C LYS A 26 -58.92 -7.81 -0.46
N GLY A 27 -57.85 -8.62 -0.46
CA GLY A 27 -57.41 -9.34 -1.65
C GLY A 27 -56.39 -8.61 -2.52
N SER A 28 -55.10 -8.78 -2.20
CA SER A 28 -54.07 -8.71 -3.21
C SER A 28 -53.16 -9.94 -3.02
N ALA A 29 -53.11 -10.74 -4.05
CA ALA A 29 -52.32 -11.97 -4.12
C ALA A 29 -50.85 -11.69 -3.81
N ARG A 30 -50.32 -12.39 -2.83
CA ARG A 30 -48.87 -12.43 -2.57
C ARG A 30 -48.16 -13.09 -3.76
N THR A 31 -47.57 -12.29 -4.64
CA THR A 31 -46.64 -12.81 -5.65
C THR A 31 -45.45 -13.39 -4.92
N PRO A 32 -45.09 -14.67 -5.10
CA PRO A 32 -43.96 -15.24 -4.41
C PRO A 32 -42.68 -14.55 -4.88
N LEU A 33 -41.79 -14.26 -3.94
CA LEU A 33 -40.47 -13.60 -4.14
C LEU A 33 -39.63 -14.22 -5.29
N ARG A 34 -39.93 -15.48 -5.64
CA ARG A 34 -39.34 -16.20 -6.76
C ARG A 34 -39.70 -15.66 -8.15
N ALA A 35 -40.84 -15.01 -8.28
CA ALA A 35 -41.27 -14.44 -9.59
C ALA A 35 -40.56 -13.10 -9.87
N VAL A 36 -40.36 -12.30 -8.83
CA VAL A 36 -39.72 -10.97 -9.00
C VAL A 36 -38.22 -11.13 -9.37
N LEU A 37 -37.55 -12.16 -8.84
CA LEU A 37 -36.12 -12.42 -9.18
C LEU A 37 -35.93 -13.00 -10.61
N ARG A 38 -37.01 -13.43 -11.26
CA ARG A 38 -36.93 -13.99 -12.62
C ARG A 38 -37.10 -12.92 -13.73
N GLU A 39 -37.69 -11.77 -13.41
CA GLU A 39 -37.95 -10.72 -14.42
C GLU A 39 -36.79 -9.71 -14.56
N THR A 40 -35.86 -9.66 -13.62
CA THR A 40 -34.75 -8.69 -13.66
C THR A 40 -33.44 -9.26 -14.16
N ALA A 41 -33.40 -10.53 -14.59
CA ALA A 41 -32.21 -11.08 -15.24
C ALA A 41 -32.05 -10.43 -16.63
N PRO A 42 -31.01 -9.68 -16.90
CA PRO A 42 -30.78 -9.12 -18.23
C PRO A 42 -30.62 -10.28 -19.23
N ARG A 43 -31.46 -10.30 -20.28
CA ARG A 43 -31.29 -11.20 -21.42
C ARG A 43 -30.09 -10.72 -22.23
N PHE A 44 -28.90 -11.14 -21.86
CA PHE A 44 -27.71 -10.92 -22.68
C PHE A 44 -27.80 -11.80 -23.92
N GLY A 45 -27.70 -11.23 -25.12
CA GLY A 45 -27.55 -11.98 -26.37
C GLY A 45 -26.27 -12.84 -26.29
N SER A 46 -26.21 -13.91 -27.09
CA SER A 46 -25.13 -14.92 -27.05
C SER A 46 -23.71 -14.32 -27.09
N VAL A 47 -23.52 -13.19 -27.75
CA VAL A 47 -22.25 -12.45 -27.82
C VAL A 47 -21.92 -11.79 -26.47
N SER A 48 -22.91 -11.25 -25.76
CA SER A 48 -22.71 -10.65 -24.41
C SER A 48 -22.33 -11.70 -23.38
N VAL A 49 -22.88 -12.92 -23.49
CA VAL A 49 -22.50 -14.04 -22.59
C VAL A 49 -21.06 -14.49 -22.85
N PHE A 50 -20.61 -14.57 -24.12
CA PHE A 50 -19.24 -14.89 -24.46
C PHE A 50 -18.24 -13.81 -23.99
N VAL A 51 -18.56 -12.53 -24.19
CA VAL A 51 -17.73 -11.40 -23.69
C VAL A 51 -17.72 -11.37 -22.17
N ALA A 52 -18.84 -11.65 -21.49
CA ALA A 52 -18.90 -11.75 -20.04
C ALA A 52 -18.04 -12.94 -19.53
N ILE A 53 -18.12 -14.09 -20.18
CA ILE A 53 -17.29 -15.27 -19.83
C ILE A 53 -15.79 -15.01 -20.07
N ILE A 54 -15.42 -14.34 -21.19
CA ILE A 54 -14.01 -13.97 -21.43
C ILE A 54 -13.55 -12.94 -20.39
N LEU A 55 -14.39 -11.97 -20.06
CA LEU A 55 -14.07 -10.97 -19.02
C LEU A 55 -13.96 -11.62 -17.62
N GLU A 56 -14.86 -12.57 -17.31
CA GLU A 56 -14.80 -13.37 -16.08
C GLU A 56 -13.54 -14.25 -16.04
N VAL A 57 -13.18 -14.88 -17.15
CA VAL A 57 -11.96 -15.68 -17.25
C VAL A 57 -10.71 -14.82 -17.13
N VAL A 58 -10.67 -13.63 -17.71
CA VAL A 58 -9.55 -12.67 -17.56
C VAL A 58 -9.50 -12.13 -16.14
N VAL A 59 -10.66 -11.83 -15.52
CA VAL A 59 -10.74 -11.40 -14.10
C VAL A 59 -10.36 -12.56 -13.16
N VAL A 60 -10.80 -13.79 -13.45
CA VAL A 60 -10.43 -14.97 -12.66
C VAL A 60 -8.95 -15.34 -12.87
N LEU A 61 -8.40 -15.21 -14.09
CA LEU A 61 -6.96 -15.39 -14.34
C LEU A 61 -6.13 -14.26 -13.72
N GLY A 62 -6.61 -13.04 -13.77
CA GLY A 62 -6.02 -11.90 -13.07
C GLY A 62 -6.10 -12.05 -11.55
N LEU A 63 -7.25 -12.55 -11.04
CA LEU A 63 -7.44 -12.87 -9.62
C LEU A 63 -6.66 -14.12 -9.19
N VAL A 64 -6.47 -15.11 -10.08
CA VAL A 64 -5.61 -16.29 -9.81
C VAL A 64 -4.12 -15.92 -9.89
N ALA A 65 -3.72 -15.05 -10.81
CA ALA A 65 -2.35 -14.49 -10.84
C ALA A 65 -2.10 -13.57 -9.65
N LEU A 66 -3.07 -12.72 -9.30
CA LEU A 66 -3.05 -11.90 -8.10
C LEU A 66 -3.13 -12.76 -6.82
N ALA A 67 -3.94 -13.85 -6.81
CA ALA A 67 -4.04 -14.78 -5.67
C ALA A 67 -2.79 -15.67 -5.54
N ARG A 68 -2.08 -15.99 -6.65
CA ARG A 68 -0.73 -16.58 -6.56
C ARG A 68 0.31 -15.56 -6.08
N ILE A 69 0.19 -14.35 -6.52
CA ILE A 69 1.00 -13.23 -6.01
C ILE A 69 0.65 -12.93 -4.54
N VAL A 70 -0.62 -12.97 -4.17
CA VAL A 70 -1.14 -12.73 -2.81
C VAL A 70 -1.01 -13.98 -1.91
N SER A 71 -1.11 -15.23 -2.42
CA SER A 71 -0.98 -16.43 -1.57
C SER A 71 0.45 -16.60 -1.03
N VAL A 72 1.46 -16.28 -1.83
CA VAL A 72 2.84 -16.24 -1.34
C VAL A 72 3.06 -15.10 -0.33
N ARG A 73 2.21 -14.08 -0.34
CA ARG A 73 2.25 -12.90 0.56
C ARG A 73 1.33 -13.06 1.77
N PHE A 74 0.27 -13.88 1.62
CA PHE A 74 -0.76 -14.08 2.65
C PHE A 74 -0.24 -14.88 3.85
N ASP A 75 0.81 -15.70 3.65
CA ASP A 75 1.40 -16.43 4.78
C ASP A 75 2.06 -15.51 5.81
N ALA A 76 2.58 -14.35 5.40
CA ALA A 76 3.10 -13.36 6.33
C ALA A 76 2.01 -12.48 6.96
N LEU A 77 0.94 -12.20 6.20
CA LEU A 77 -0.23 -11.49 6.69
C LEU A 77 -1.16 -12.38 7.51
N SER A 78 -1.15 -13.70 7.28
CA SER A 78 -2.09 -14.61 7.94
C SER A 78 -1.85 -14.77 9.45
N GLN A 79 -0.63 -14.55 9.92
CA GLN A 79 -0.38 -14.53 11.36
C GLN A 79 -0.83 -13.22 12.02
N LEU A 80 -0.66 -12.08 11.34
CA LEU A 80 -1.19 -10.80 11.80
C LEU A 80 -2.70 -10.67 11.57
N ALA A 81 -3.18 -11.22 10.44
CA ALA A 81 -4.59 -11.14 10.06
C ALA A 81 -5.47 -12.24 10.68
N ARG A 82 -4.91 -13.34 11.26
CA ARG A 82 -5.74 -14.37 11.90
C ARG A 82 -6.47 -13.87 13.13
N ALA A 83 -5.81 -13.10 14.00
CA ALA A 83 -6.48 -12.46 15.13
C ALA A 83 -7.50 -11.38 14.69
N GLN A 84 -7.29 -10.79 13.54
CA GLN A 84 -8.14 -9.77 12.97
C GLN A 84 -9.21 -10.32 12.03
N ALA A 85 -8.96 -11.48 11.37
CA ALA A 85 -9.97 -12.19 10.60
C ALA A 85 -11.08 -12.76 11.48
N GLU A 86 -10.77 -13.14 12.72
CA GLU A 86 -11.79 -13.55 13.69
C GLU A 86 -12.68 -12.37 14.09
N ALA A 87 -12.10 -11.16 14.31
CA ALA A 87 -12.88 -9.95 14.58
C ALA A 87 -13.69 -9.49 13.35
N VAL A 88 -13.12 -9.60 12.15
CA VAL A 88 -13.82 -9.29 10.89
C VAL A 88 -14.87 -10.35 10.53
N GLN A 89 -14.62 -11.63 10.82
CA GLN A 89 -15.65 -12.68 10.65
C GLN A 89 -16.79 -12.52 11.67
N GLN A 90 -16.49 -12.08 12.88
CA GLN A 90 -17.51 -11.79 13.90
C GLN A 90 -18.36 -10.57 13.49
N LEU A 91 -17.73 -9.52 12.94
CA LEU A 91 -18.42 -8.37 12.35
C LEU A 91 -19.21 -8.77 11.08
N GLY A 92 -18.64 -9.62 10.20
CA GLY A 92 -19.32 -10.14 9.02
C GLY A 92 -20.56 -10.99 9.32
N ARG A 93 -20.55 -11.80 10.39
CA ARG A 93 -21.71 -12.59 10.82
C ARG A 93 -22.83 -11.72 11.42
N GLN A 94 -22.50 -10.60 12.08
CA GLN A 94 -23.50 -9.65 12.55
C GLN A 94 -24.11 -8.81 11.42
N SER A 95 -23.35 -8.49 10.37
CA SER A 95 -23.85 -7.68 9.24
C SER A 95 -24.81 -8.44 8.32
N THR A 96 -24.71 -9.78 8.21
CA THR A 96 -25.70 -10.59 7.48
C THR A 96 -27.08 -10.60 8.14
N LEU A 97 -27.16 -10.26 9.43
CA LEU A 97 -28.42 -10.11 10.16
C LEU A 97 -28.99 -8.67 10.10
N MET A 98 -28.16 -7.70 9.70
CA MET A 98 -28.56 -6.27 9.65
C MET A 98 -28.49 -5.68 8.24
N ALA A 99 -28.64 -6.48 7.20
CA ALA A 99 -28.50 -6.09 5.78
C ALA A 99 -29.59 -5.14 5.28
N ALA A 100 -29.98 -4.13 6.04
CA ALA A 100 -30.99 -3.15 5.64
C ALA A 100 -30.48 -1.70 5.50
N ASP A 101 -29.28 -1.34 5.98
CA ASP A 101 -28.93 0.06 6.00
C ASP A 101 -27.53 0.38 5.39
N GLY A 102 -27.52 1.27 4.42
CA GLY A 102 -26.30 1.82 3.80
C GLY A 102 -25.36 2.55 4.79
N GLU A 103 -25.82 2.90 5.99
CA GLU A 103 -24.99 3.42 7.09
C GLU A 103 -24.03 2.38 7.65
N THR A 104 -24.46 1.10 7.71
CA THR A 104 -23.61 0.02 8.20
C THR A 104 -22.41 -0.23 7.29
N LEU A 105 -22.63 -0.11 5.96
CA LEU A 105 -21.54 -0.26 4.99
C LEU A 105 -20.53 0.91 5.06
N ARG A 106 -21.04 2.12 5.31
CA ARG A 106 -20.19 3.31 5.52
C ARG A 106 -19.39 3.21 6.82
N GLY A 107 -19.99 2.67 7.90
CA GLY A 107 -19.29 2.38 9.15
C GLY A 107 -18.15 1.37 8.95
N GLN A 108 -18.41 0.26 8.26
CA GLN A 108 -17.40 -0.77 7.98
C GLN A 108 -16.26 -0.25 7.11
N VAL A 109 -16.56 0.61 6.12
CA VAL A 109 -15.54 1.27 5.29
C VAL A 109 -14.73 2.27 6.12
N ALA A 110 -15.36 3.00 7.04
CA ALA A 110 -14.68 3.91 7.95
C ALA A 110 -13.77 3.16 8.93
N ASP A 111 -14.26 2.05 9.49
CA ASP A 111 -13.47 1.19 10.39
C ASP A 111 -12.29 0.52 9.67
N LEU A 112 -12.49 0.09 8.43
CA LEU A 112 -11.42 -0.45 7.60
C LEU A 112 -10.37 0.62 7.26
N ARG A 113 -10.82 1.85 6.98
CA ARG A 113 -9.91 3.00 6.76
C ARG A 113 -9.12 3.36 8.02
N ALA A 114 -9.79 3.42 9.17
CA ALA A 114 -9.14 3.66 10.46
C ALA A 114 -8.13 2.55 10.80
N PHE A 115 -8.47 1.30 10.52
CA PHE A 115 -7.60 0.14 10.70
C PHE A 115 -6.36 0.19 9.78
N VAL A 116 -6.54 0.55 8.52
CA VAL A 116 -5.41 0.73 7.57
C VAL A 116 -4.54 1.92 8.01
N ALA A 117 -5.17 3.02 8.45
CA ALA A 117 -4.45 4.20 8.98
C ALA A 117 -3.72 3.92 10.30
N SER A 118 -4.17 2.95 11.09
CA SER A 118 -3.51 2.55 12.35
C SER A 118 -2.31 1.62 12.17
N ARG A 119 -2.03 1.16 10.95
CA ARG A 119 -0.84 0.32 10.70
C ARG A 119 0.41 1.15 10.88
N SER A 120 1.40 0.56 11.53
CA SER A 120 2.69 1.21 11.64
C SER A 120 3.30 1.45 10.25
N ALA A 121 4.04 2.53 10.09
CA ALA A 121 4.76 2.80 8.84
C ALA A 121 5.68 1.63 8.43
N GLU A 122 6.24 0.93 9.42
CA GLU A 122 7.04 -0.28 9.21
C GLU A 122 6.23 -1.41 8.56
N ASP A 123 4.97 -1.64 9.00
CA ASP A 123 4.11 -2.67 8.41
C ASP A 123 3.76 -2.36 6.96
N VAL A 124 3.53 -1.09 6.63
CA VAL A 124 3.30 -0.65 5.25
C VAL A 124 4.53 -0.93 4.39
N ILE A 125 5.72 -0.60 4.87
CA ILE A 125 6.98 -0.87 4.16
C ILE A 125 7.18 -2.38 3.98
N PHE A 126 6.89 -3.18 5.02
CA PHE A 126 6.93 -4.64 4.92
C PHE A 126 6.00 -5.17 3.83
N LEU A 127 4.75 -4.72 3.82
CA LEU A 127 3.77 -5.11 2.80
C LEU A 127 4.26 -4.76 1.40
N LYS A 128 4.74 -3.53 1.20
CA LYS A 128 5.29 -3.07 -0.08
C LYS A 128 6.49 -3.92 -0.51
N THR A 129 7.39 -4.26 0.43
CA THR A 129 8.53 -5.16 0.17
C THR A 129 8.06 -6.52 -0.36
N VAL A 130 7.07 -7.10 0.30
CA VAL A 130 6.48 -8.39 -0.10
C VAL A 130 5.74 -8.30 -1.43
N ILE A 131 5.11 -7.17 -1.72
CA ILE A 131 4.42 -6.91 -3.00
C ILE A 131 5.41 -6.90 -4.16
N ILE A 132 6.52 -6.22 -4.02
CA ILE A 132 7.54 -6.14 -5.08
C ILE A 132 8.32 -7.45 -5.21
N LYS A 133 8.64 -8.09 -4.08
CA LYS A 133 9.40 -9.34 -4.06
C LYS A 133 8.59 -10.47 -3.41
N PRO A 134 7.66 -11.11 -4.13
CA PRO A 134 6.74 -12.11 -3.57
C PRO A 134 7.41 -13.31 -2.93
N LYS A 135 8.57 -13.70 -3.45
CA LYS A 135 9.34 -14.87 -2.99
C LYS A 135 10.37 -14.53 -1.91
N ILE A 136 10.38 -13.30 -1.40
CA ILE A 136 11.30 -12.93 -0.33
C ILE A 136 10.96 -13.71 0.95
N ASP A 137 11.99 -14.15 1.65
CA ASP A 137 11.85 -14.69 3.00
C ASP A 137 11.22 -13.66 3.94
N ARG A 138 10.20 -14.05 4.71
CA ARG A 138 9.41 -13.12 5.51
C ARG A 138 10.19 -12.45 6.64
N PRO A 139 11.01 -13.18 7.43
CA PRO A 139 11.93 -12.58 8.38
C PRO A 139 12.84 -11.52 7.74
N LYS A 140 13.46 -11.84 6.60
CA LYS A 140 14.28 -10.89 5.84
C LYS A 140 13.51 -9.66 5.39
N ALA A 141 12.29 -9.84 4.86
CA ALA A 141 11.44 -8.72 4.46
C ALA A 141 11.09 -7.82 5.66
N ARG A 142 10.82 -8.40 6.83
CA ARG A 142 10.53 -7.66 8.06
C ARG A 142 11.74 -6.88 8.53
N GLU A 143 12.91 -7.48 8.49
CA GLU A 143 14.17 -6.82 8.85
C GLU A 143 14.45 -5.63 7.92
N ILE A 144 14.34 -5.82 6.60
CA ILE A 144 14.53 -4.75 5.61
C ILE A 144 13.51 -3.63 5.87
N ALA A 145 12.24 -3.94 6.11
CA ALA A 145 11.21 -2.93 6.38
C ALA A 145 11.53 -2.09 7.62
N ARG A 146 11.93 -2.74 8.72
CA ARG A 146 12.36 -2.07 9.95
C ARG A 146 13.56 -1.14 9.71
N LEU A 147 14.55 -1.62 8.96
CA LEU A 147 15.75 -0.84 8.65
C LEU A 147 15.46 0.32 7.71
N VAL A 148 14.64 0.10 6.67
CA VAL A 148 14.18 1.17 5.77
C VAL A 148 13.40 2.21 6.54
N HIS A 149 12.45 1.81 7.39
CA HIS A 149 11.69 2.74 8.25
C HIS A 149 12.63 3.60 9.12
N LYS A 150 13.57 2.94 9.82
CA LYS A 150 14.54 3.62 10.70
C LYS A 150 15.41 4.62 9.95
N TYR A 151 16.05 4.16 8.88
CA TYR A 151 17.08 4.97 8.21
C TYR A 151 16.53 5.95 7.19
N ALA A 152 15.38 5.68 6.56
CA ALA A 152 14.70 6.66 5.73
C ALA A 152 14.27 7.88 6.55
N ALA A 153 13.68 7.66 7.73
CA ALA A 153 13.34 8.73 8.67
C ALA A 153 14.58 9.52 9.12
N LEU A 154 15.67 8.82 9.49
CA LEU A 154 16.90 9.44 9.96
C LEU A 154 17.57 10.33 8.89
N HIS A 155 17.52 9.93 7.63
CA HIS A 155 18.14 10.64 6.51
C HIS A 155 17.16 11.49 5.69
N GLY A 156 15.90 11.65 6.12
CA GLY A 156 14.88 12.42 5.40
C GLY A 156 14.62 11.91 3.99
N GLN A 157 14.64 10.57 3.81
CA GLN A 157 14.37 9.92 2.53
C GLN A 157 12.97 9.33 2.51
N ASP A 158 12.37 9.26 1.30
CA ASP A 158 11.11 8.55 1.10
C ASP A 158 11.35 7.02 1.17
N PRO A 159 10.68 6.28 2.06
CA PRO A 159 10.83 4.83 2.16
C PRO A 159 10.55 4.09 0.86
N ASP A 160 9.63 4.58 0.03
CA ASP A 160 9.29 3.99 -1.25
C ASP A 160 10.43 4.13 -2.26
N LEU A 161 11.12 5.28 -2.24
CA LEU A 161 12.33 5.47 -3.05
C LEU A 161 13.44 4.52 -2.60
N VAL A 162 13.62 4.34 -1.29
CA VAL A 162 14.62 3.41 -0.74
C VAL A 162 14.33 1.97 -1.17
N LEU A 163 13.08 1.53 -1.06
CA LEU A 163 12.67 0.19 -1.54
C LEU A 163 12.88 0.03 -3.05
N ALA A 164 12.58 1.07 -3.84
CA ALA A 164 12.80 1.06 -5.27
C ALA A 164 14.28 0.93 -5.63
N MET A 165 15.16 1.62 -4.90
CA MET A 165 16.60 1.48 -5.06
C MET A 165 17.07 0.07 -4.71
N ILE A 166 16.67 -0.49 -3.55
CA ILE A 166 17.03 -1.85 -3.13
C ILE A 166 16.58 -2.89 -4.16
N ALA A 167 15.36 -2.73 -4.72
CA ALA A 167 14.85 -3.62 -5.75
C ALA A 167 15.72 -3.61 -7.02
N VAL A 168 16.18 -2.43 -7.43
CA VAL A 168 16.98 -2.26 -8.66
C VAL A 168 18.44 -2.64 -8.46
N GLU A 169 19.02 -2.38 -7.28
CA GLU A 169 20.42 -2.60 -6.95
C GLU A 169 20.72 -4.08 -6.70
N SER A 170 19.93 -4.75 -5.88
CA SER A 170 20.24 -6.09 -5.39
C SER A 170 19.10 -7.10 -5.55
N ASP A 171 17.93 -6.66 -6.01
CA ASP A 171 16.72 -7.48 -5.96
C ASP A 171 16.46 -8.06 -4.55
N PHE A 172 16.69 -7.23 -3.51
CA PHE A 172 16.59 -7.59 -2.09
C PHE A 172 17.57 -8.69 -1.62
N ASN A 173 18.66 -8.88 -2.33
CA ASN A 173 19.71 -9.83 -1.90
C ASN A 173 20.83 -9.10 -1.15
N PRO A 174 21.00 -9.32 0.18
CA PRO A 174 22.06 -8.68 0.95
C PRO A 174 23.46 -9.17 0.55
N GLU A 175 23.57 -10.39 -0.01
CA GLU A 175 24.83 -10.97 -0.43
C GLU A 175 25.22 -10.59 -1.88
N ALA A 176 24.44 -9.70 -2.52
CA ALA A 176 24.71 -9.30 -3.89
C ALA A 176 26.07 -8.58 -4.00
N VAL A 177 26.89 -9.03 -4.94
CA VAL A 177 28.17 -8.39 -5.29
C VAL A 177 28.21 -8.19 -6.80
N SER A 178 28.39 -6.96 -7.25
CA SER A 178 28.53 -6.65 -8.67
C SER A 178 29.95 -6.94 -9.20
N ASN A 179 30.11 -6.98 -10.53
CA ASN A 179 31.42 -7.13 -11.16
C ASN A 179 32.42 -6.00 -10.80
N MET A 180 31.90 -4.85 -10.36
CA MET A 180 32.71 -3.70 -9.90
C MET A 180 32.93 -3.69 -8.39
N GLY A 181 32.48 -4.72 -7.67
CA GLY A 181 32.62 -4.87 -6.22
C GLY A 181 31.58 -4.12 -5.39
N ALA A 182 30.55 -3.51 -6.01
CA ALA A 182 29.43 -2.95 -5.26
C ALA A 182 28.72 -4.07 -4.49
N THR A 183 28.42 -3.85 -3.21
CA THR A 183 28.04 -4.93 -2.29
C THR A 183 26.78 -4.57 -1.49
N GLY A 184 25.95 -5.58 -1.24
CA GLY A 184 24.80 -5.52 -0.32
C GLY A 184 23.52 -4.97 -0.94
N LEU A 185 22.52 -4.73 -0.09
CA LEU A 185 21.17 -4.32 -0.49
C LEU A 185 21.16 -3.05 -1.35
N MET A 186 22.01 -2.08 -1.00
CA MET A 186 22.09 -0.78 -1.70
C MET A 186 23.33 -0.68 -2.61
N GLN A 187 24.02 -1.79 -2.88
CA GLN A 187 25.19 -1.86 -3.75
C GLN A 187 26.22 -0.75 -3.47
N VAL A 188 26.64 -0.68 -2.20
CA VAL A 188 27.64 0.29 -1.76
C VAL A 188 29.01 -0.10 -2.30
N MET A 189 29.67 0.84 -2.99
CA MET A 189 31.02 0.61 -3.53
C MET A 189 32.08 0.56 -2.43
N PRO A 190 33.10 -0.34 -2.52
CA PRO A 190 34.11 -0.54 -1.49
C PRO A 190 34.90 0.71 -1.09
N GLN A 191 35.11 1.68 -2.01
CA GLN A 191 35.77 2.93 -1.69
C GLN A 191 35.10 3.73 -0.60
N TRP A 192 33.77 3.62 -0.47
CA TRP A 192 33.01 4.29 0.58
C TRP A 192 33.34 3.79 1.98
N LYS A 193 33.85 2.54 2.11
CA LYS A 193 34.31 2.03 3.40
C LYS A 193 35.40 2.92 3.98
N LYS A 194 36.35 3.35 3.15
CA LYS A 194 37.44 4.25 3.58
C LYS A 194 36.92 5.66 3.85
N VAL A 195 36.07 6.17 2.97
CA VAL A 195 35.53 7.56 3.06
C VAL A 195 34.67 7.75 4.30
N LEU A 196 33.82 6.76 4.62
CA LEU A 196 32.85 6.84 5.71
C LEU A 196 33.28 6.09 6.98
N GLY A 197 34.47 5.48 6.97
CA GLY A 197 34.99 4.73 8.12
C GLY A 197 34.20 3.46 8.45
N ILE A 198 33.60 2.80 7.44
CA ILE A 198 32.75 1.63 7.65
C ILE A 198 33.60 0.43 8.02
N GLN A 199 33.38 -0.12 9.20
CA GLN A 199 34.09 -1.31 9.70
C GLN A 199 33.32 -2.59 9.39
N GLU A 200 32.00 -2.53 9.44
CA GLU A 200 31.09 -3.66 9.28
C GLU A 200 31.06 -4.16 7.82
N PRO A 201 30.66 -5.41 7.60
CA PRO A 201 30.44 -5.94 6.25
C PRO A 201 29.34 -5.17 5.51
N LEU A 202 29.55 -4.89 4.22
CA LEU A 202 28.51 -4.26 3.38
C LEU A 202 27.37 -5.23 3.03
N THR A 203 27.56 -6.54 3.25
CA THR A 203 26.51 -7.58 3.16
C THR A 203 25.56 -7.54 4.35
N ASP A 204 25.95 -6.92 5.48
CA ASP A 204 25.05 -6.68 6.58
C ASP A 204 23.91 -5.72 6.13
N PRO A 205 22.62 -6.12 6.27
CA PRO A 205 21.49 -5.30 5.81
C PRO A 205 21.47 -3.89 6.42
N GLU A 206 21.78 -3.78 7.72
CA GLU A 206 21.78 -2.49 8.41
C GLU A 206 22.87 -1.57 7.89
N THR A 207 24.07 -2.08 7.76
CA THR A 207 25.23 -1.39 7.20
C THR A 207 24.95 -0.90 5.79
N SER A 208 24.44 -1.78 4.92
CA SER A 208 24.16 -1.45 3.54
C SER A 208 23.10 -0.34 3.40
N ILE A 209 21.98 -0.42 4.13
CA ILE A 209 20.92 0.58 4.09
C ILE A 209 21.36 1.90 4.69
N LYS A 210 21.97 1.88 5.87
CA LYS A 210 22.46 3.06 6.57
C LYS A 210 23.40 3.89 5.69
N TYR A 211 24.46 3.26 5.20
CA TYR A 211 25.47 3.97 4.43
C TYR A 211 25.06 4.25 2.98
N GLY A 212 24.23 3.39 2.38
CA GLY A 212 23.61 3.69 1.08
C GLY A 212 22.78 4.96 1.13
N LEU A 213 21.97 5.16 2.18
CA LEU A 213 21.19 6.39 2.35
C LEU A 213 22.05 7.61 2.70
N GLN A 214 23.11 7.44 3.44
CA GLN A 214 24.07 8.52 3.68
C GLN A 214 24.72 8.99 2.36
N ILE A 215 25.10 8.04 1.50
CA ILE A 215 25.66 8.33 0.17
C ILE A 215 24.61 9.00 -0.73
N LEU A 216 23.38 8.51 -0.72
CA LEU A 216 22.28 9.16 -1.46
C LEU A 216 22.08 10.60 -0.99
N GLY A 217 22.05 10.82 0.34
CA GLY A 217 21.93 12.14 0.94
C GLY A 217 23.06 13.07 0.50
N PHE A 218 24.30 12.56 0.44
CA PHE A 218 25.45 13.30 -0.07
C PHE A 218 25.21 13.74 -1.53
N TYR A 219 24.79 12.85 -2.43
CA TYR A 219 24.53 13.22 -3.82
C TYR A 219 23.32 14.15 -3.97
N LYS A 220 22.28 14.00 -3.14
CA LYS A 220 21.15 14.95 -3.12
C LYS A 220 21.56 16.35 -2.65
N SER A 221 22.58 16.46 -1.81
CA SER A 221 23.11 17.78 -1.44
C SER A 221 23.95 18.43 -2.55
N MET A 222 24.54 17.62 -3.44
CA MET A 222 25.32 18.12 -4.58
C MET A 222 24.43 18.51 -5.78
N TYR A 223 23.36 17.74 -6.02
CA TYR A 223 22.51 17.89 -7.20
C TYR A 223 21.08 18.28 -6.78
N LYS A 224 20.49 19.26 -7.53
CA LYS A 224 19.19 19.84 -7.17
C LYS A 224 18.01 18.87 -7.38
N ASP A 225 18.14 17.98 -8.34
CA ASP A 225 17.08 17.05 -8.69
C ASP A 225 17.46 15.61 -8.34
N ILE A 226 16.45 14.80 -8.05
CA ILE A 226 16.63 13.42 -7.60
C ILE A 226 17.19 12.51 -8.70
N GLU A 227 16.87 12.75 -9.97
CA GLU A 227 17.29 11.90 -11.07
C GLU A 227 18.80 12.05 -11.32
N THR A 228 19.31 13.26 -11.24
CA THR A 228 20.74 13.55 -11.30
C THR A 228 21.47 12.94 -10.08
N ALA A 229 20.90 13.06 -8.87
CA ALA A 229 21.46 12.45 -7.67
C ALA A 229 21.51 10.91 -7.76
N LEU A 230 20.44 10.27 -8.26
CA LEU A 230 20.40 8.83 -8.52
C LEU A 230 21.42 8.42 -9.59
N THR A 231 21.60 9.25 -10.62
CA THR A 231 22.63 8.98 -11.64
C THR A 231 24.03 9.02 -11.04
N ALA A 232 24.30 10.02 -10.18
CA ALA A 232 25.57 10.13 -9.46
C ALA A 232 25.78 8.98 -8.48
N TYR A 233 24.73 8.51 -7.84
CA TYR A 233 24.78 7.31 -6.99
C TYR A 233 25.25 6.08 -7.77
N ASN A 234 24.69 5.87 -8.97
CA ASN A 234 24.96 4.69 -9.79
C ASN A 234 26.32 4.76 -10.54
N ARG A 235 26.71 5.95 -11.04
CA ARG A 235 27.89 6.11 -11.92
C ARG A 235 29.05 6.88 -11.30
N GLY A 236 28.82 7.45 -10.13
CA GLY A 236 29.73 8.43 -9.54
C GLY A 236 29.52 9.85 -10.12
N PRO A 237 30.05 10.89 -9.44
CA PRO A 237 29.82 12.29 -9.81
C PRO A 237 30.54 12.70 -11.10
N GLY A 238 31.74 12.18 -11.38
CA GLY A 238 32.55 12.62 -12.52
C GLY A 238 31.84 12.58 -13.88
N PRO A 239 31.21 11.45 -14.29
CA PRO A 239 30.42 11.40 -15.54
C PRO A 239 29.22 12.32 -15.54
N VAL A 240 28.60 12.56 -14.37
CA VAL A 240 27.46 13.48 -14.21
C VAL A 240 27.92 14.92 -14.45
N ASP A 241 28.95 15.35 -13.76
CA ASP A 241 29.51 16.70 -13.87
C ASP A 241 29.97 16.99 -15.31
N ALA A 242 30.64 16.00 -15.92
CA ALA A 242 31.08 16.12 -17.32
C ALA A 242 29.91 16.26 -18.31
N ALA A 243 28.75 15.65 -18.03
CA ALA A 243 27.56 15.83 -18.85
C ALA A 243 26.93 17.21 -18.64
N LEU A 244 26.76 17.62 -17.39
CA LEU A 244 26.20 18.91 -17.00
C LEU A 244 27.03 20.10 -17.57
N MET A 245 28.37 20.02 -17.48
CA MET A 245 29.27 21.03 -18.04
C MET A 245 29.12 21.17 -19.56
N ARG A 246 28.67 20.12 -20.24
CA ARG A 246 28.41 20.15 -21.70
C ARG A 246 26.96 20.48 -22.05
N GLY A 247 26.13 20.86 -21.05
CA GLY A 247 24.69 21.09 -21.22
C GLY A 247 23.90 19.85 -21.66
N ARG A 248 24.38 18.66 -21.31
CA ARG A 248 23.75 17.39 -21.65
C ARG A 248 23.04 16.80 -20.45
N ASP A 249 21.94 16.07 -20.71
CA ASP A 249 21.29 15.26 -19.70
C ASP A 249 22.24 14.17 -19.17
N PRO A 250 22.53 14.13 -17.85
CA PRO A 250 23.39 13.11 -17.26
C PRO A 250 22.70 11.77 -17.04
N THR A 251 21.36 11.71 -17.10
CA THR A 251 20.58 10.54 -16.70
C THR A 251 20.94 9.29 -17.49
N ASN A 252 20.80 8.14 -16.85
CA ASN A 252 21.12 6.84 -17.43
C ASN A 252 19.95 5.86 -17.27
N LYS A 253 20.10 4.64 -17.78
CA LYS A 253 19.06 3.59 -17.70
C LYS A 253 18.71 3.13 -16.27
N TYR A 254 19.49 3.49 -15.28
CA TYR A 254 19.22 3.21 -13.88
C TYR A 254 18.03 4.01 -13.36
N VAL A 255 18.03 5.31 -13.63
CA VAL A 255 17.00 6.24 -13.15
C VAL A 255 15.58 5.81 -13.56
N PRO A 256 15.26 5.55 -14.84
CA PRO A 256 13.92 5.09 -15.21
C PRO A 256 13.49 3.79 -14.52
N ARG A 257 14.43 2.88 -14.23
CA ARG A 257 14.13 1.64 -13.50
C ARG A 257 13.73 1.91 -12.05
N VAL A 258 14.49 2.77 -11.37
CA VAL A 258 14.19 3.16 -9.98
C VAL A 258 12.87 3.92 -9.93
N MET A 259 12.69 4.94 -10.78
CA MET A 259 11.48 5.78 -10.78
C MET A 259 10.23 4.98 -11.11
N LYS A 260 10.29 4.05 -12.07
CA LYS A 260 9.16 3.15 -12.37
C LYS A 260 8.76 2.30 -11.14
N THR A 261 9.74 1.75 -10.43
CA THR A 261 9.47 0.96 -9.22
C THR A 261 8.94 1.85 -8.10
N TYR A 262 9.47 3.05 -7.97
CA TYR A 262 9.02 4.05 -7.01
C TYR A 262 7.55 4.46 -7.24
N GLU A 263 7.17 4.74 -8.49
CA GLU A 263 5.78 5.06 -8.85
C GLU A 263 4.82 3.91 -8.53
N ILE A 264 5.21 2.66 -8.82
CA ILE A 264 4.43 1.47 -8.44
C ILE A 264 4.22 1.43 -6.92
N LEU A 265 5.29 1.66 -6.14
CA LEU A 265 5.21 1.65 -4.67
C LEU A 265 4.33 2.77 -4.11
N ARG A 266 4.41 3.96 -4.69
CA ARG A 266 3.55 5.09 -4.30
C ARG A 266 2.08 4.81 -4.61
N ALA A 267 1.80 4.23 -5.78
CA ALA A 267 0.43 3.85 -6.15
C ALA A 267 -0.18 2.79 -5.21
N LEU A 268 0.65 2.03 -4.49
CA LEU A 268 0.21 1.08 -3.45
C LEU A 268 -0.12 1.76 -2.12
N THR A 269 0.07 3.07 -2.00
CA THR A 269 -0.34 3.83 -0.81
C THR A 269 -1.87 3.96 -0.84
N VAL A 270 -2.53 3.04 -0.14
CA VAL A 270 -3.99 3.05 -0.01
C VAL A 270 -4.39 4.20 0.90
N GLY A 271 -5.02 5.24 0.35
CA GLY A 271 -5.86 6.12 1.14
C GLY A 271 -5.47 7.58 1.29
N GLU A 272 -4.94 8.22 0.25
CA GLU A 272 -5.10 9.67 0.08
C GLU A 272 -5.99 9.90 -1.14
N ALA A 273 -7.28 9.91 -0.92
CA ALA A 273 -8.28 10.45 -1.83
C ALA A 273 -9.36 11.15 -0.99
#